data_34305e7f807ee1151857e7465e7ce085
#
_entry.id   34305e7f807ee1151857e7465e7ce085
#
_cell.length_a   1.000
_cell.length_b   1.000
_cell.length_c   1.000
_cell.angle_alpha   90.00
_cell.angle_beta   90.00
_cell.angle_gamma   90.00
#
_symmetry.space_group_name_H-M   'P 1'
#
loop_
_entity.id
_entity.type
_entity.pdbx_description
1 polymer ?
#
loop_
_entity_poly.entity_id
_entity_poly.type
_entity_poly.pdbx_seq_one_letter_code
_entity_poly.pdbx_strand_id
1 'polypeptide(L)'
;MTYDRQILDILMQVGEKGISVQLLAKHVYNRNLSLFYTPDMNEIRTYVQQYLLKNSKSPLSLIEATGKRGHYRLNTTNNADARQLMLEFSESDQ
;
A
#
# COMPACT_ATOMS: atom_id res chain seq x y z
N MET A 1 1.87 10.40 -13.52
CA MET A 1 2.64 9.68 -12.52
C MET A 1 1.70 9.01 -11.53
N THR A 2 1.87 7.74 -11.28
CA THR A 2 1.01 7.01 -10.36
C THR A 2 1.76 6.69 -9.07
N TYR A 3 1.03 6.52 -7.99
CA TYR A 3 1.61 6.14 -6.70
C TYR A 3 1.47 4.64 -6.43
N ASP A 4 1.00 3.88 -7.39
CA ASP A 4 0.69 2.46 -7.20
C ASP A 4 1.89 1.67 -6.66
N ARG A 5 3.06 1.82 -7.30
CA ARG A 5 4.25 1.09 -6.87
C ARG A 5 4.70 1.49 -5.47
N GLN A 6 4.59 2.78 -5.13
CA GLN A 6 4.95 3.26 -3.80
C GLN A 6 4.04 2.67 -2.74
N ILE A 7 2.73 2.58 -3.04
CA ILE A 7 1.77 1.96 -2.13
C ILE A 7 2.14 0.49 -1.90
N LEU A 8 2.41 -0.24 -2.97
CA LEU A 8 2.78 -1.65 -2.85
C LEU A 8 4.09 -1.84 -2.08
N ASP A 9 5.08 -0.98 -2.31
CA ASP A 9 6.36 -1.05 -1.59
C ASP A 9 6.15 -0.90 -0.09
N ILE A 10 5.31 0.04 0.31
CA ILE A 10 5.03 0.26 1.74
C ILE A 10 4.26 -0.92 2.33
N LEU A 11 3.28 -1.46 1.58
CA LEU A 11 2.53 -2.64 2.03
C LEU A 11 3.44 -3.85 2.21
N MET A 12 4.43 -4.02 1.33
CA MET A 12 5.42 -5.08 1.49
C MET A 12 6.25 -4.91 2.75
N GLN A 13 6.64 -3.68 3.05
CA GLN A 13 7.44 -3.37 4.24
C GLN A 13 6.69 -3.65 5.55
N VAL A 14 5.39 -3.33 5.61
CA VAL A 14 4.62 -3.54 6.82
C VAL A 14 4.14 -4.99 7.00
N GLY A 15 4.05 -5.75 5.91
CA GLY A 15 3.70 -7.17 5.95
C GLY A 15 2.31 -7.43 6.54
N GLU A 16 2.19 -8.52 7.29
CA GLU A 16 0.91 -8.97 7.85
C GLU A 16 0.30 -7.98 8.85
N LYS A 17 1.13 -7.16 9.46
CA LYS A 17 0.67 -6.15 10.41
C LYS A 17 -0.28 -5.17 9.76
N GLY A 18 -0.04 -4.84 8.50
CA GLY A 18 -0.86 -3.88 7.78
C GLY A 18 -0.58 -2.45 8.20
N ILE A 19 -1.36 -1.54 7.62
CA ILE A 19 -1.16 -0.11 7.83
C ILE A 19 -2.48 0.62 7.62
N SER A 20 -2.69 1.73 8.34
CA SER A 20 -3.87 2.56 8.15
C SER A 20 -3.78 3.37 6.87
N VAL A 21 -4.94 3.73 6.32
CA VAL A 21 -5.01 4.60 5.14
C VAL A 21 -4.25 5.91 5.38
N GLN A 22 -4.45 6.51 6.55
CA GLN A 22 -3.84 7.79 6.87
C GLN A 22 -2.32 7.70 6.93
N LEU A 23 -1.80 6.67 7.57
CA LEU A 23 -0.35 6.50 7.70
C LEU A 23 0.28 6.14 6.36
N LEU A 24 -0.40 5.30 5.56
CA LEU A 24 0.06 4.97 4.21
C LEU A 24 0.15 6.22 3.34
N ALA A 25 -0.88 7.07 3.37
CA ALA A 25 -0.89 8.32 2.62
C ALA A 25 0.26 9.24 3.07
N LYS A 26 0.54 9.29 4.37
CA LYS A 26 1.63 10.09 4.89
C LYS A 26 2.99 9.60 4.38
N HIS A 27 3.19 8.29 4.31
CA HIS A 27 4.43 7.72 3.77
C HIS A 27 4.58 8.03 2.29
N VAL A 28 3.51 7.93 1.51
CA VAL A 28 3.54 8.27 0.09
C VAL A 28 3.86 9.76 -0.08
N TYR A 29 3.23 10.61 0.72
CA TYR A 29 3.50 12.04 0.71
C TYR A 29 5.00 12.31 0.95
N ASN A 30 5.56 11.70 1.98
CA ASN A 30 6.96 11.92 2.34
C ASN A 30 7.92 11.46 1.25
N ARG A 31 7.59 10.39 0.53
CA ARG A 31 8.43 9.88 -0.56
C ARG A 31 8.47 10.84 -1.75
N ASN A 32 7.46 11.69 -1.89
CA ASN A 32 7.36 12.62 -3.02
C ASN A 32 7.74 14.05 -2.65
N LEU A 33 7.99 14.29 -1.38
CA LEU A 33 8.38 15.62 -0.90
C LEU A 33 9.85 15.88 -1.23
N SER A 34 10.14 17.05 -1.79
CA SER A 34 11.51 17.45 -2.10
C SER A 34 11.68 18.95 -1.86
N LEU A 35 12.91 19.43 -2.03
CA LEU A 35 13.19 20.87 -1.90
C LEU A 35 12.39 21.72 -2.87
N PHE A 36 12.08 21.18 -4.04
CA PHE A 36 11.46 21.93 -5.12
C PHE A 36 10.03 21.51 -5.41
N TYR A 37 9.51 20.53 -4.67
CA TYR A 37 8.17 20.01 -4.92
C TYR A 37 7.49 19.59 -3.61
N THR A 38 6.33 20.18 -3.37
CA THR A 38 5.48 19.80 -2.23
C THR A 38 4.19 19.21 -2.78
N PRO A 39 3.99 17.90 -2.61
CA PRO A 39 2.76 17.26 -3.10
C PRO A 39 1.53 17.73 -2.32
N ASP A 40 0.34 17.55 -2.92
CA ASP A 40 -0.92 17.85 -2.26
C ASP A 40 -1.35 16.66 -1.42
N MET A 41 -1.37 16.83 -0.10
CA MET A 41 -1.71 15.74 0.82
C MET A 41 -3.14 15.22 0.60
N ASN A 42 -4.09 16.10 0.31
CA ASN A 42 -5.48 15.68 0.07
C ASN A 42 -5.59 14.83 -1.20
N GLU A 43 -4.87 15.21 -2.23
CA GLU A 43 -4.84 14.45 -3.48
C GLU A 43 -4.24 13.06 -3.27
N ILE A 44 -3.14 12.99 -2.54
CA ILE A 44 -2.49 11.71 -2.23
C ILE A 44 -3.41 10.84 -1.38
N ARG A 45 -4.03 11.41 -0.36
CA ARG A 45 -4.95 10.65 0.51
C ARG A 45 -6.10 10.06 -0.30
N THR A 46 -6.69 10.86 -1.19
CA THR A 46 -7.78 10.39 -2.05
C THR A 46 -7.29 9.26 -2.96
N TYR A 47 -6.12 9.42 -3.54
CA TYR A 47 -5.55 8.40 -4.42
C TYR A 47 -5.34 7.09 -3.67
N VAL A 48 -4.70 7.15 -2.51
CA VAL A 48 -4.41 5.97 -1.69
C VAL A 48 -5.71 5.27 -1.28
N GLN A 49 -6.69 6.04 -0.82
CA GLN A 49 -7.97 5.49 -0.40
C GLN A 49 -8.67 4.76 -1.55
N GLN A 50 -8.72 5.38 -2.72
CA GLN A 50 -9.35 4.77 -3.89
C GLN A 50 -8.61 3.52 -4.35
N TYR A 51 -7.28 3.55 -4.32
CA TYR A 51 -6.47 2.39 -4.69
C TYR A 51 -6.76 1.21 -3.77
N LEU A 52 -6.79 1.44 -2.46
CA LEU A 52 -7.06 0.38 -1.49
C LEU A 52 -8.46 -0.18 -1.64
N LEU A 53 -9.46 0.69 -1.82
CA LEU A 53 -10.85 0.25 -2.01
C LEU A 53 -11.00 -0.55 -3.30
N LYS A 54 -10.40 -0.07 -4.38
CA LYS A 54 -10.49 -0.74 -5.68
C LYS A 54 -9.87 -2.13 -5.65
N ASN A 55 -8.78 -2.30 -4.90
CA ASN A 55 -8.02 -3.54 -4.90
C ASN A 55 -8.32 -4.46 -3.72
N SER A 56 -9.41 -4.19 -2.98
CA SER A 56 -9.81 -5.01 -1.84
C SER A 56 -11.29 -5.42 -1.88
N LYS A 57 -11.89 -5.43 -3.05
CA LYS A 57 -13.32 -5.70 -3.21
C LYS A 57 -13.72 -7.17 -3.05
N SER A 58 -12.78 -8.07 -3.18
CA SER A 58 -13.03 -9.51 -3.18
C SER A 58 -12.07 -10.20 -2.23
N PRO A 59 -12.44 -11.36 -1.65
CA PRO A 59 -11.51 -12.14 -0.85
C PRO A 59 -10.26 -12.60 -1.62
N LEU A 60 -10.31 -12.54 -2.95
CA LEU A 60 -9.18 -12.92 -3.82
C LEU A 60 -8.40 -11.73 -4.34
N SER A 61 -8.76 -10.51 -3.93
CA SER A 61 -8.09 -9.30 -4.39
C SER A 61 -6.66 -9.20 -3.86
N LEU A 62 -5.85 -8.36 -4.50
CA LEU A 62 -4.45 -8.14 -4.15
C LEU A 62 -4.27 -7.66 -2.71
N ILE A 63 -5.20 -6.86 -2.22
CA ILE A 63 -5.15 -6.22 -0.91
C ILE A 63 -6.38 -6.67 -0.10
N GLU A 64 -6.23 -6.79 1.20
CA GLU A 64 -7.33 -7.13 2.10
C GLU A 64 -7.32 -6.23 3.33
N ALA A 65 -8.50 -6.03 3.92
CA ALA A 65 -8.61 -5.37 5.21
C ALA A 65 -8.13 -6.32 6.30
N THR A 66 -7.45 -5.76 7.33
CA THR A 66 -6.86 -6.58 8.38
C THR A 66 -7.85 -6.98 9.47
N GLY A 67 -9.09 -6.46 9.43
CA GLY A 67 -10.03 -6.60 10.52
C GLY A 67 -10.04 -5.41 11.45
N LYS A 68 -8.98 -4.62 11.46
CA LYS A 68 -8.93 -3.35 12.17
C LYS A 68 -9.40 -2.25 11.23
N ARG A 69 -10.37 -1.45 11.67
CA ARG A 69 -11.00 -0.45 10.82
C ARG A 69 -9.98 0.47 10.14
N GLY A 70 -10.09 0.58 8.81
CA GLY A 70 -9.24 1.46 8.03
C GLY A 70 -7.81 0.97 7.84
N HIS A 71 -7.52 -0.29 8.19
CA HIS A 71 -6.20 -0.88 8.02
C HIS A 71 -6.22 -1.94 6.92
N TYR A 72 -5.16 -1.98 6.12
CA TYR A 72 -5.03 -2.86 4.96
C TYR A 72 -3.65 -3.49 4.91
N ARG A 73 -3.58 -4.64 4.23
CA ARG A 73 -2.33 -5.36 3.99
C ARG A 73 -2.42 -6.10 2.66
N LEU A 74 -1.28 -6.59 2.17
CA LEU A 74 -1.28 -7.47 1.00
C LEU A 74 -1.95 -8.80 1.36
N ASN A 75 -2.76 -9.30 0.43
CA ASN A 75 -3.52 -10.55 0.63
C ASN A 75 -2.67 -11.74 0.20
N THR A 76 -1.68 -12.10 1.00
CA THR A 76 -0.76 -13.19 0.67
C THR A 76 -1.37 -14.57 0.84
N THR A 77 -2.48 -14.68 1.55
CA THR A 77 -3.16 -15.95 1.77
C THR A 77 -3.91 -16.42 0.53
N ASN A 78 -4.61 -15.50 -0.15
CA ASN A 78 -5.53 -15.85 -1.22
C ASN A 78 -5.19 -15.25 -2.58
N ASN A 79 -4.09 -14.51 -2.70
CA ASN A 79 -3.71 -13.86 -3.96
C ASN A 79 -2.26 -14.19 -4.31
N ALA A 80 -2.08 -14.82 -5.47
CA ALA A 80 -0.76 -15.27 -5.92
C ALA A 80 0.20 -14.10 -6.19
N ASP A 81 -0.32 -12.99 -6.74
CA ASP A 81 0.51 -11.83 -7.02
C ASP A 81 1.03 -11.19 -5.73
N ALA A 82 0.20 -11.14 -4.69
CA ALA A 82 0.62 -10.62 -3.39
C ALA A 82 1.73 -11.49 -2.81
N ARG A 83 1.61 -12.81 -2.90
CA ARG A 83 2.66 -13.74 -2.45
C ARG A 83 3.95 -13.52 -3.22
N GLN A 84 3.85 -13.33 -4.54
CA GLN A 84 5.02 -13.13 -5.38
C GLN A 84 5.74 -11.83 -5.01
N LEU A 85 4.99 -10.75 -4.77
CA LEU A 85 5.57 -9.48 -4.34
C LEU A 85 6.34 -9.63 -3.03
N MET A 86 5.76 -10.36 -2.07
CA MET A 86 6.43 -10.57 -0.79
C MET A 86 7.69 -11.41 -0.92
N LEU A 87 7.67 -12.42 -1.78
CA LEU A 87 8.86 -13.24 -2.04
C LEU A 87 9.97 -12.41 -2.68
N GLU A 88 9.64 -11.60 -3.67
CA GLU A 88 10.62 -10.73 -4.32
C GLU A 88 11.20 -9.72 -3.35
N PHE A 89 10.36 -9.16 -2.48
CA PHE A 89 10.81 -8.21 -1.46
C PHE A 89 11.79 -8.88 -0.49
N SER A 90 11.46 -10.09 -0.03
CA SER A 90 12.33 -10.84 0.89
C SER A 90 13.68 -11.18 0.25
N GLU A 91 13.68 -11.55 -1.04
CA GLU A 91 14.90 -11.88 -1.77
C GLU A 91 15.79 -10.64 -1.95
N SER A 92 15.18 -9.51 -2.27
CA SER A 92 15.94 -8.28 -2.51
C SER A 92 16.49 -7.65 -1.24
N ASP A 93 15.97 -8.04 -0.08
CA ASP A 93 16.38 -7.52 1.21
C ASP A 93 17.57 -8.28 1.81
N GLN A 94 18.12 -9.25 1.08
CA GLN A 94 19.26 -10.03 1.53
C GLN A 94 20.59 -9.45 1.08
#